data_c660c1dcee4828862ee4689119f86207
#
_entry.id   c660c1dcee4828862ee4689119f86207
#
_cell.length_a   1.000
_cell.length_b   1.000
_cell.length_c   1.000
_cell.angle_alpha   90.00
_cell.angle_beta   90.00
_cell.angle_gamma   90.00
#
_symmetry.space_group_name_H-M   'P 1'
#
loop_
_entity.id
_entity.type
_entity.pdbx_description
1 polymer ?
#
loop_
_entity_poly.entity_id
_entity_poly.type
_entity_poly.pdbx_seq_one_letter_code
_entity_poly.pdbx_strand_id
1 'polypeptide(L)'
;MSDYLLETRQLELAYGPFKAVAGVDLKVRAGTIHTVIGPNGAGKTSLFHCLTGERQATAGKILFNGQDIIRKPSHGRVALGMARSFQLTSLFQNLSVRENLRLAAQGRDGLGALNFWRSVEHKRSHWNTADQVLERLKLSDRAETLAGELSHGQQRVLEVGMSICAKPTLLMLDEPTSGMGIDDIPVMTDLISDLGRDHTVLLIEHNMSIVMSISQRITVMSHGQILVEGTPEQVRNDERVRTAYLGEAA
;
A
#
# COMPACT_ATOMS: atom_id res chain seq x y z
N MET A 1 6.85 4.70 23.91
CA MET A 1 6.90 4.21 22.51
C MET A 1 6.10 5.20 21.69
N SER A 2 6.53 5.52 20.47
CA SER A 2 5.75 6.43 19.61
C SER A 2 4.43 5.77 19.24
N ASP A 3 3.31 6.51 19.29
CA ASP A 3 1.99 6.04 18.83
C ASP A 3 1.95 5.91 17.29
N TYR A 4 3.03 6.31 16.62
CA TYR A 4 3.14 6.32 15.16
C TYR A 4 4.05 5.20 14.69
N LEU A 5 3.51 4.39 13.76
CA LEU A 5 4.25 3.29 13.12
C LEU A 5 5.20 3.83 12.05
N LEU A 6 4.74 4.81 11.27
CA LEU A 6 5.53 5.47 10.21
C LEU A 6 5.51 6.98 10.43
N GLU A 7 6.66 7.61 10.40
CA GLU A 7 6.80 9.06 10.45
C GLU A 7 7.76 9.54 9.37
N THR A 8 7.48 10.69 8.77
CA THR A 8 8.48 11.44 8.01
C THR A 8 8.76 12.76 8.70
N ARG A 9 9.98 13.26 8.59
CA ARG A 9 10.39 14.55 9.12
C ARG A 9 11.12 15.33 8.07
N GLN A 10 10.52 16.45 7.63
CA GLN A 10 11.04 17.33 6.61
C GLN A 10 11.52 16.54 5.37
N LEU A 11 10.70 15.56 4.94
CA LEU A 11 11.05 14.68 3.83
C LEU A 11 11.04 15.45 2.53
N GLU A 12 12.14 15.34 1.76
CA GLU A 12 12.26 15.96 0.45
C GLU A 12 12.66 14.95 -0.61
N LEU A 13 12.07 15.10 -1.80
CA LEU A 13 12.52 14.46 -3.03
C LEU A 13 12.56 15.49 -4.15
N ALA A 14 13.73 15.70 -4.72
CA ALA A 14 13.94 16.65 -5.80
C ALA A 14 14.43 15.96 -7.08
N TYR A 15 13.94 16.42 -8.22
CA TYR A 15 14.41 16.08 -9.56
C TYR A 15 15.01 17.35 -10.21
N GLY A 16 16.30 17.51 -10.05
CA GLY A 16 16.96 18.79 -10.41
C GLY A 16 16.37 19.95 -9.58
N PRO A 17 15.91 21.04 -10.20
CA PRO A 17 15.31 22.17 -9.48
C PRO A 17 13.89 21.90 -8.97
N PHE A 18 13.22 20.85 -9.44
CA PHE A 18 11.84 20.56 -9.10
C PHE A 18 11.76 19.68 -7.85
N LYS A 19 11.09 20.17 -6.79
CA LYS A 19 10.80 19.40 -5.57
C LYS A 19 9.44 18.73 -5.70
N ALA A 20 9.44 17.41 -5.94
CA ALA A 20 8.23 16.60 -5.98
C ALA A 20 7.68 16.31 -4.58
N VAL A 21 8.54 16.28 -3.56
CA VAL A 21 8.19 16.24 -2.14
C VAL A 21 9.01 17.34 -1.47
N ALA A 22 8.36 18.24 -0.74
CA ALA A 22 8.95 19.50 -0.28
C ALA A 22 8.71 19.72 1.22
N GLY A 23 9.45 19.00 2.07
CA GLY A 23 9.38 19.13 3.52
C GLY A 23 8.13 18.47 4.14
N VAL A 24 7.82 17.23 3.74
CA VAL A 24 6.63 16.50 4.21
C VAL A 24 6.87 15.88 5.60
N ASP A 25 5.98 16.22 6.54
CA ASP A 25 5.90 15.69 7.91
C ASP A 25 4.65 14.81 8.06
N LEU A 26 4.68 13.58 7.56
CA LEU A 26 3.58 12.61 7.64
C LEU A 26 3.68 11.77 8.91
N LYS A 27 2.55 11.47 9.56
CA LYS A 27 2.46 10.61 10.75
C LYS A 27 1.35 9.58 10.61
N VAL A 28 1.71 8.31 10.49
CA VAL A 28 0.76 7.19 10.36
C VAL A 28 0.68 6.44 11.69
N ARG A 29 -0.50 6.41 12.29
CA ARG A 29 -0.76 5.65 13.53
C ARG A 29 -0.86 4.16 13.25
N ALA A 30 -0.34 3.35 14.18
CA ALA A 30 -0.53 1.91 14.12
C ALA A 30 -2.02 1.52 14.15
N GLY A 31 -2.40 0.50 13.37
CA GLY A 31 -3.76 -0.04 13.33
C GLY A 31 -4.82 0.89 12.72
N THR A 32 -4.40 1.82 11.85
CA THR A 32 -5.33 2.73 11.15
C THR A 32 -5.20 2.59 9.64
N ILE A 33 -6.30 2.91 8.93
CA ILE A 33 -6.26 3.21 7.49
C ILE A 33 -6.03 4.71 7.36
N HIS A 34 -4.86 5.08 6.90
CA HIS A 34 -4.47 6.45 6.62
C HIS A 34 -4.40 6.65 5.11
N THR A 35 -5.18 7.58 4.58
CA THR A 35 -5.21 7.82 3.13
C THR A 35 -4.52 9.13 2.77
N VAL A 36 -3.70 9.09 1.73
CA VAL A 36 -3.08 10.28 1.11
C VAL A 36 -3.83 10.58 -0.18
N ILE A 37 -4.41 11.77 -0.26
CA ILE A 37 -5.12 12.27 -1.43
C ILE A 37 -4.48 13.56 -1.94
N GLY A 38 -4.91 14.03 -3.09
CA GLY A 38 -4.48 15.29 -3.69
C GLY A 38 -4.57 15.24 -5.21
N PRO A 39 -4.52 16.39 -5.87
CA PRO A 39 -4.58 16.47 -7.32
C PRO A 39 -3.42 15.75 -8.01
N ASN A 40 -3.53 15.62 -9.34
CA ASN A 40 -2.45 15.09 -10.15
C ASN A 40 -1.20 15.99 -10.01
N GLY A 41 -0.01 15.38 -9.90
CA GLY A 41 1.21 16.15 -9.66
C GLY A 41 1.41 16.64 -8.21
N ALA A 42 0.50 16.36 -7.27
CA ALA A 42 0.64 16.77 -5.87
C ALA A 42 1.83 16.13 -5.12
N GLY A 43 2.49 15.12 -5.71
CA GLY A 43 3.65 14.45 -5.11
C GLY A 43 3.34 13.13 -4.37
N LYS A 44 2.10 12.63 -4.42
CA LYS A 44 1.66 11.40 -3.74
C LYS A 44 2.52 10.17 -4.07
N THR A 45 2.64 9.85 -5.36
CA THR A 45 3.45 8.72 -5.85
C THR A 45 4.93 8.92 -5.52
N SER A 46 5.44 10.14 -5.60
CA SER A 46 6.82 10.47 -5.20
C SER A 46 7.06 10.24 -3.72
N LEU A 47 6.10 10.61 -2.86
CA LEU A 47 6.12 10.30 -1.44
C LEU A 47 6.16 8.77 -1.22
N PHE A 48 5.30 8.01 -1.87
CA PHE A 48 5.28 6.53 -1.77
C PHE A 48 6.61 5.91 -2.22
N HIS A 49 7.20 6.38 -3.33
CA HIS A 49 8.51 5.90 -3.78
C HIS A 49 9.62 6.14 -2.74
N CYS A 50 9.56 7.28 -2.02
CA CYS A 50 10.46 7.51 -0.89
C CYS A 50 10.20 6.54 0.26
N LEU A 51 8.93 6.32 0.63
CA LEU A 51 8.53 5.46 1.73
C LEU A 51 8.84 3.99 1.46
N THR A 52 8.72 3.53 0.22
CA THR A 52 9.04 2.15 -0.20
C THR A 52 10.53 1.91 -0.45
N GLY A 53 11.33 2.97 -0.58
CA GLY A 53 12.75 2.88 -0.89
C GLY A 53 13.06 2.65 -2.37
N GLU A 54 12.08 2.83 -3.27
CA GLU A 54 12.29 2.82 -4.71
C GLU A 54 13.04 4.05 -5.20
N ARG A 55 12.82 5.17 -4.52
CA ARG A 55 13.58 6.40 -4.72
C ARG A 55 14.21 6.85 -3.41
N GLN A 56 15.47 7.20 -3.49
CA GLN A 56 16.19 7.79 -2.36
C GLN A 56 15.69 9.21 -2.14
N ALA A 57 15.22 9.51 -0.94
CA ALA A 57 14.90 10.89 -0.56
C ALA A 57 16.16 11.78 -0.63
N THR A 58 15.97 13.03 -1.03
CA THR A 58 17.06 14.03 -1.14
C THR A 58 17.44 14.57 0.24
N ALA A 59 16.46 14.74 1.14
CA ALA A 59 16.66 15.23 2.50
C ALA A 59 15.56 14.74 3.44
N GLY A 60 15.72 14.96 4.73
CA GLY A 60 14.78 14.62 5.78
C GLY A 60 15.05 13.28 6.43
N LYS A 61 14.00 12.71 7.07
CA LYS A 61 14.05 11.38 7.74
C LYS A 61 12.79 10.58 7.46
N ILE A 62 12.92 9.26 7.46
CA ILE A 62 11.82 8.31 7.45
C ILE A 62 12.02 7.39 8.64
N LEU A 63 11.10 7.41 9.60
CA LEU A 63 11.12 6.58 10.79
C LEU A 63 10.05 5.51 10.68
N PHE A 64 10.42 4.25 10.80
CA PHE A 64 9.51 3.13 10.89
C PHE A 64 9.69 2.43 12.24
N ASN A 65 8.62 2.39 13.03
CA ASN A 65 8.66 1.93 14.42
C ASN A 65 9.80 2.60 15.23
N GLY A 66 10.01 3.91 15.02
CA GLY A 66 11.05 4.72 15.66
C GLY A 66 12.47 4.55 15.06
N GLN A 67 12.69 3.59 14.16
CA GLN A 67 13.99 3.38 13.51
C GLN A 67 14.09 4.20 12.23
N ASP A 68 15.18 4.94 12.04
CA ASP A 68 15.45 5.64 10.78
C ASP A 68 15.78 4.64 9.66
N ILE A 69 14.96 4.67 8.60
CA ILE A 69 15.04 3.77 7.44
C ILE A 69 15.35 4.50 6.13
N ILE A 70 15.68 5.80 6.18
CA ILE A 70 15.83 6.61 4.95
C ILE A 70 16.84 6.01 3.97
N ARG A 71 17.93 5.39 4.47
CA ARG A 71 18.97 4.75 3.66
C ARG A 71 18.73 3.26 3.39
N LYS A 72 17.68 2.67 3.97
CA LYS A 72 17.38 1.24 3.75
C LYS A 72 16.79 1.03 2.34
N PRO A 73 17.32 0.11 1.56
CA PRO A 73 16.76 -0.25 0.26
C PRO A 73 15.40 -0.94 0.44
N SER A 74 14.61 -1.04 -0.65
CA SER A 74 13.26 -1.58 -0.64
C SER A 74 13.16 -2.96 0.04
N HIS A 75 14.03 -3.91 -0.33
CA HIS A 75 14.05 -5.24 0.27
C HIS A 75 14.33 -5.21 1.80
N GLY A 76 15.15 -4.26 2.26
CA GLY A 76 15.41 -4.07 3.68
C GLY A 76 14.19 -3.52 4.44
N ARG A 77 13.31 -2.76 3.79
CA ARG A 77 12.05 -2.27 4.37
C ARG A 77 11.00 -3.38 4.43
N VAL A 78 10.96 -4.25 3.42
CA VAL A 78 10.12 -5.45 3.45
C VAL A 78 10.48 -6.35 4.63
N ALA A 79 11.78 -6.55 4.90
CA ALA A 79 12.26 -7.32 6.06
C ALA A 79 11.83 -6.72 7.42
N LEU A 80 11.54 -5.41 7.49
CA LEU A 80 11.01 -4.74 8.67
C LEU A 80 9.48 -4.87 8.83
N GLY A 81 8.79 -5.46 7.85
CA GLY A 81 7.34 -5.63 7.87
C GLY A 81 6.56 -4.58 7.08
N MET A 82 7.20 -3.90 6.14
CA MET A 82 6.51 -3.03 5.17
C MET A 82 6.19 -3.85 3.91
N ALA A 83 4.97 -3.79 3.41
CA ALA A 83 4.60 -4.35 2.10
C ALA A 83 3.97 -3.26 1.24
N ARG A 84 4.15 -3.38 -0.08
CA ARG A 84 3.50 -2.54 -1.08
C ARG A 84 2.79 -3.40 -2.10
N SER A 85 1.56 -3.01 -2.49
CA SER A 85 0.97 -3.50 -3.74
C SER A 85 1.67 -2.82 -4.92
N PHE A 86 2.03 -3.59 -5.94
CA PHE A 86 2.71 -3.04 -7.11
C PHE A 86 1.71 -2.36 -8.06
N GLN A 87 2.11 -1.24 -8.67
CA GLN A 87 1.32 -0.56 -9.73
C GLN A 87 1.29 -1.35 -11.05
N LEU A 88 2.30 -2.21 -11.29
CA LEU A 88 2.35 -3.10 -12.44
C LEU A 88 1.95 -4.49 -12.00
N THR A 89 1.09 -5.13 -12.80
CA THR A 89 0.62 -6.50 -12.60
C THR A 89 1.80 -7.44 -12.40
N SER A 90 2.12 -7.75 -11.14
CA SER A 90 3.24 -8.63 -10.77
C SER A 90 2.79 -10.09 -10.67
N LEU A 91 1.64 -10.42 -11.31
CA LEU A 91 1.09 -11.76 -11.31
C LEU A 91 1.87 -12.68 -12.25
N PHE A 92 2.14 -13.86 -11.79
CA PHE A 92 2.58 -14.96 -12.65
C PHE A 92 1.35 -15.51 -13.38
N GLN A 93 1.04 -14.94 -14.54
CA GLN A 93 -0.21 -15.19 -15.27
C GLN A 93 -0.43 -16.66 -15.63
N ASN A 94 0.65 -17.43 -15.84
CA ASN A 94 0.63 -18.85 -16.17
C ASN A 94 0.63 -19.78 -14.94
N LEU A 95 0.54 -19.21 -13.73
CA LEU A 95 0.38 -19.96 -12.49
C LEU A 95 -1.04 -19.76 -11.96
N SER A 96 -1.51 -20.74 -11.18
CA SER A 96 -2.82 -20.63 -10.52
C SER A 96 -2.84 -19.50 -9.49
N VAL A 97 -4.02 -19.03 -9.12
CA VAL A 97 -4.25 -18.05 -8.04
C VAL A 97 -3.56 -18.51 -6.76
N ARG A 98 -3.76 -19.78 -6.39
CA ARG A 98 -3.17 -20.40 -5.21
C ARG A 98 -1.63 -20.44 -5.26
N GLU A 99 -1.05 -20.74 -6.41
CA GLU A 99 0.41 -20.76 -6.60
C GLU A 99 1.02 -19.37 -6.51
N ASN A 100 0.37 -18.33 -7.03
CA ASN A 100 0.79 -16.93 -6.88
C ASN A 100 0.88 -16.56 -5.39
N LEU A 101 -0.14 -16.86 -4.61
CA LEU A 101 -0.16 -16.60 -3.16
C LEU A 101 0.91 -17.41 -2.42
N ARG A 102 1.08 -18.68 -2.78
CA ARG A 102 2.13 -19.53 -2.20
C ARG A 102 3.53 -18.95 -2.44
N LEU A 103 3.81 -18.49 -3.66
CA LEU A 103 5.09 -17.86 -3.99
C LEU A 103 5.30 -16.57 -3.19
N ALA A 104 4.25 -15.75 -3.05
CA ALA A 104 4.31 -14.56 -2.22
C ALA A 104 4.60 -14.90 -0.74
N ALA A 105 3.97 -15.95 -0.21
CA ALA A 105 4.24 -16.43 1.15
C ALA A 105 5.69 -16.93 1.32
N GLN A 106 6.25 -17.58 0.29
CA GLN A 106 7.64 -18.04 0.29
C GLN A 106 8.64 -16.89 0.27
N GLY A 107 8.31 -15.79 -0.42
CA GLY A 107 9.17 -14.60 -0.51
C GLY A 107 9.52 -13.99 0.86
N ARG A 108 8.70 -14.21 1.89
CA ARG A 108 8.97 -13.81 3.28
C ARG A 108 10.24 -14.43 3.86
N ASP A 109 10.60 -15.64 3.44
CA ASP A 109 11.76 -16.36 3.96
C ASP A 109 13.10 -15.81 3.46
N GLY A 110 13.09 -14.83 2.55
CA GLY A 110 14.27 -14.18 1.98
C GLY A 110 15.21 -15.19 1.29
N LEU A 111 16.52 -14.93 1.37
CA LEU A 111 17.56 -15.83 0.79
C LEU A 111 17.56 -17.24 1.39
N GLY A 112 16.91 -17.45 2.53
CA GLY A 112 16.66 -18.77 3.09
C GLY A 112 15.80 -19.68 2.22
N ALA A 113 15.06 -19.13 1.25
CA ALA A 113 14.28 -19.90 0.27
C ALA A 113 15.16 -20.79 -0.64
N LEU A 114 16.44 -20.47 -0.80
CA LEU A 114 17.43 -21.28 -1.56
C LEU A 114 17.95 -22.49 -0.77
N ASN A 115 17.54 -22.66 0.47
CA ASN A 115 17.97 -23.77 1.30
C ASN A 115 17.16 -25.03 0.97
N PHE A 116 17.66 -25.85 0.05
CA PHE A 116 17.03 -27.11 -0.42
C PHE A 116 16.78 -28.14 0.69
N TRP A 117 17.38 -27.94 1.86
CA TRP A 117 17.24 -28.80 3.05
C TRP A 117 16.12 -28.36 4.02
N ARG A 118 15.36 -27.33 3.69
CA ARG A 118 14.21 -26.94 4.52
C ARG A 118 13.12 -28.01 4.49
N SER A 119 12.62 -28.32 5.68
CA SER A 119 11.69 -29.42 5.93
C SER A 119 10.37 -29.27 5.15
N VAL A 120 9.71 -30.41 4.93
CA VAL A 120 8.36 -30.50 4.32
C VAL A 120 7.34 -29.63 5.07
N GLU A 121 7.53 -29.42 6.38
CA GLU A 121 6.69 -28.54 7.22
C GLU A 121 6.70 -27.08 6.77
N HIS A 122 7.87 -26.55 6.36
CA HIS A 122 7.99 -25.19 5.81
C HIS A 122 7.20 -25.03 4.50
N LYS A 123 7.21 -26.04 3.64
CA LYS A 123 6.43 -26.03 2.40
C LYS A 123 4.93 -26.03 2.71
N ARG A 124 4.47 -26.81 3.71
CA ARG A 124 3.08 -26.82 4.15
C ARG A 124 2.61 -25.48 4.69
N SER A 125 3.47 -24.75 5.42
CA SER A 125 3.10 -23.43 5.97
C SER A 125 2.78 -22.40 4.91
N HIS A 126 3.49 -22.42 3.75
CA HIS A 126 3.21 -21.50 2.64
C HIS A 126 1.86 -21.79 1.97
N TRP A 127 1.52 -23.08 1.79
CA TRP A 127 0.21 -23.48 1.27
C TRP A 127 -0.92 -23.08 2.23
N ASN A 128 -0.75 -23.32 3.54
CA ASN A 128 -1.73 -22.91 4.53
C ASN A 128 -1.93 -21.38 4.52
N THR A 129 -0.85 -20.59 4.38
CA THR A 129 -0.95 -19.13 4.24
C THR A 129 -1.71 -18.76 2.97
N ALA A 130 -1.42 -19.42 1.84
CA ALA A 130 -2.11 -19.18 0.58
C ALA A 130 -3.61 -19.47 0.72
N ASP A 131 -3.99 -20.58 1.35
CA ASP A 131 -5.38 -20.97 1.55
C ASP A 131 -6.14 -19.98 2.45
N GLN A 132 -5.51 -19.52 3.54
CA GLN A 132 -6.08 -18.49 4.42
C GLN A 132 -6.31 -17.17 3.69
N VAL A 133 -5.34 -16.77 2.83
CA VAL A 133 -5.48 -15.55 2.04
C VAL A 133 -6.54 -15.73 0.96
N LEU A 134 -6.61 -16.87 0.27
CA LEU A 134 -7.67 -17.18 -0.71
C LEU A 134 -9.07 -17.00 -0.13
N GLU A 135 -9.29 -17.53 1.07
CA GLU A 135 -10.56 -17.39 1.77
C GLU A 135 -10.87 -15.91 2.05
N ARG A 136 -9.89 -15.17 2.54
CA ARG A 136 -10.04 -13.73 2.83
C ARG A 136 -10.34 -12.89 1.57
N LEU A 137 -9.74 -13.26 0.43
CA LEU A 137 -9.98 -12.63 -0.87
C LEU A 137 -11.32 -13.03 -1.50
N LYS A 138 -12.03 -14.03 -0.95
CA LYS A 138 -13.21 -14.66 -1.54
C LYS A 138 -12.94 -15.24 -2.95
N LEU A 139 -11.74 -15.80 -3.14
CA LEU A 139 -11.29 -16.42 -4.39
C LEU A 139 -11.07 -17.94 -4.27
N SER A 140 -11.62 -18.57 -3.23
CA SER A 140 -11.42 -20.02 -2.96
C SER A 140 -11.94 -20.90 -4.10
N ASP A 141 -13.02 -20.52 -4.75
CA ASP A 141 -13.59 -21.20 -5.93
C ASP A 141 -12.74 -21.03 -7.20
N ARG A 142 -11.78 -20.11 -7.20
CA ARG A 142 -10.84 -19.80 -8.28
C ARG A 142 -9.41 -20.23 -7.98
N ALA A 143 -9.20 -21.00 -6.91
CA ALA A 143 -7.85 -21.36 -6.43
C ALA A 143 -6.95 -21.95 -7.54
N GLU A 144 -7.51 -22.83 -8.37
CA GLU A 144 -6.78 -23.53 -9.43
C GLU A 144 -6.91 -22.83 -10.81
N THR A 145 -7.66 -21.71 -10.91
CA THR A 145 -7.75 -20.89 -12.13
C THR A 145 -6.41 -20.20 -12.37
N LEU A 146 -5.97 -20.11 -13.61
CA LEU A 146 -4.76 -19.34 -13.95
C LEU A 146 -5.00 -17.86 -13.67
N ALA A 147 -4.00 -17.18 -13.09
CA ALA A 147 -4.13 -15.78 -12.74
C ALA A 147 -4.43 -14.89 -13.97
N GLY A 148 -3.95 -15.29 -15.15
CA GLY A 148 -4.23 -14.59 -16.41
C GLY A 148 -5.67 -14.73 -16.90
N GLU A 149 -6.45 -15.70 -16.39
CA GLU A 149 -7.85 -15.94 -16.75
C GLU A 149 -8.85 -15.20 -15.84
N LEU A 150 -8.35 -14.59 -14.76
CA LEU A 150 -9.15 -13.76 -13.87
C LEU A 150 -9.59 -12.46 -14.55
N SER A 151 -10.76 -11.92 -14.14
CA SER A 151 -11.11 -10.54 -14.48
C SER A 151 -10.06 -9.56 -13.95
N HIS A 152 -10.00 -8.36 -14.55
CA HIS A 152 -9.05 -7.33 -14.09
C HIS A 152 -9.25 -6.98 -12.61
N GLY A 153 -10.50 -6.88 -12.14
CA GLY A 153 -10.82 -6.66 -10.73
C GLY A 153 -10.32 -7.79 -9.83
N GLN A 154 -10.52 -9.06 -10.23
CA GLN A 154 -10.01 -10.21 -9.49
C GLN A 154 -8.48 -10.27 -9.47
N GLN A 155 -7.81 -9.87 -10.56
CA GLN A 155 -6.36 -9.75 -10.60
C GLN A 155 -5.86 -8.72 -9.59
N ARG A 156 -6.51 -7.55 -9.49
CA ARG A 156 -6.20 -6.53 -8.49
C ARG A 156 -6.40 -7.01 -7.06
N VAL A 157 -7.48 -7.74 -6.80
CA VAL A 157 -7.72 -8.39 -5.50
C VAL A 157 -6.60 -9.38 -5.17
N LEU A 158 -6.17 -10.20 -6.14
CA LEU A 158 -5.06 -11.15 -5.97
C LEU A 158 -3.72 -10.43 -5.68
N GLU A 159 -3.42 -9.32 -6.33
CA GLU A 159 -2.22 -8.50 -6.07
C GLU A 159 -2.16 -7.98 -4.62
N VAL A 160 -3.30 -7.49 -4.12
CA VAL A 160 -3.40 -7.10 -2.71
C VAL A 160 -3.20 -8.31 -1.81
N GLY A 161 -3.79 -9.45 -2.15
CA GLY A 161 -3.61 -10.73 -1.45
C GLY A 161 -2.16 -11.17 -1.36
N MET A 162 -1.40 -11.07 -2.44
CA MET A 162 0.04 -11.39 -2.43
C MET A 162 0.81 -10.51 -1.45
N SER A 163 0.44 -9.23 -1.34
CA SER A 163 1.08 -8.29 -0.42
C SER A 163 0.90 -8.66 1.05
N ILE A 164 -0.23 -9.26 1.42
CA ILE A 164 -0.53 -9.67 2.80
C ILE A 164 0.02 -11.04 3.18
N CYS A 165 0.45 -11.86 2.21
CA CYS A 165 1.07 -13.17 2.50
C CYS A 165 2.33 -13.04 3.38
N ALA A 166 3.04 -11.92 3.29
CA ALA A 166 4.19 -11.61 4.14
C ALA A 166 3.81 -11.21 5.58
N LYS A 167 2.52 -11.09 5.91
CA LYS A 167 2.00 -10.59 7.19
C LYS A 167 2.63 -9.26 7.59
N PRO A 168 2.49 -8.22 6.76
CA PRO A 168 3.14 -6.93 7.01
C PRO A 168 2.52 -6.22 8.21
N THR A 169 3.32 -5.39 8.90
CA THR A 169 2.81 -4.45 9.91
C THR A 169 2.23 -3.20 9.25
N LEU A 170 2.83 -2.78 8.12
CA LEU A 170 2.37 -1.67 7.27
C LEU A 170 2.12 -2.17 5.85
N LEU A 171 0.89 -2.03 5.40
CA LEU A 171 0.48 -2.30 4.02
C LEU A 171 0.33 -0.97 3.28
N MET A 172 1.05 -0.81 2.19
CA MET A 172 1.01 0.39 1.35
C MET A 172 0.32 0.06 0.03
N LEU A 173 -0.82 0.70 -0.23
CA LEU A 173 -1.65 0.51 -1.42
C LEU A 173 -1.65 1.78 -2.27
N ASP A 174 -1.29 1.65 -3.54
CA ASP A 174 -1.20 2.77 -4.47
C ASP A 174 -2.29 2.62 -5.54
N GLU A 175 -3.36 3.38 -5.41
CA GLU A 175 -4.54 3.40 -6.27
C GLU A 175 -5.10 1.99 -6.58
N PRO A 176 -5.42 1.18 -5.55
CA PRO A 176 -5.82 -0.21 -5.73
C PRO A 176 -7.11 -0.37 -6.55
N THR A 177 -7.97 0.66 -6.62
CA THR A 177 -9.22 0.62 -7.38
C THR A 177 -9.08 1.18 -8.80
N SER A 178 -7.90 1.67 -9.18
CA SER A 178 -7.67 2.25 -10.51
C SER A 178 -7.88 1.21 -11.62
N GLY A 179 -8.72 1.55 -12.61
CA GLY A 179 -9.04 0.68 -13.74
C GLY A 179 -10.00 -0.47 -13.43
N MET A 180 -10.53 -0.57 -12.20
CA MET A 180 -11.54 -1.57 -11.86
C MET A 180 -12.92 -1.19 -12.38
N GLY A 181 -13.72 -2.20 -12.72
CA GLY A 181 -15.12 -2.03 -13.02
C GLY A 181 -15.93 -1.55 -11.80
N ILE A 182 -17.05 -0.88 -12.05
CA ILE A 182 -17.88 -0.30 -10.98
C ILE A 182 -18.36 -1.35 -9.97
N ASP A 183 -18.60 -2.58 -10.45
CA ASP A 183 -19.04 -3.70 -9.61
C ASP A 183 -17.91 -4.30 -8.76
N ASP A 184 -16.64 -4.13 -9.15
CA ASP A 184 -15.49 -4.65 -8.45
C ASP A 184 -15.00 -3.69 -7.33
N ILE A 185 -15.31 -2.39 -7.45
CA ILE A 185 -14.90 -1.36 -6.47
C ILE A 185 -15.39 -1.67 -5.05
N PRO A 186 -16.66 -2.06 -4.81
CA PRO A 186 -17.12 -2.44 -3.47
C PRO A 186 -16.33 -3.62 -2.89
N VAL A 187 -16.00 -4.63 -3.71
CA VAL A 187 -15.23 -5.81 -3.27
C VAL A 187 -13.85 -5.39 -2.76
N MET A 188 -13.16 -4.52 -3.50
CA MET A 188 -11.85 -3.99 -3.08
C MET A 188 -11.97 -3.12 -1.83
N THR A 189 -13.00 -2.29 -1.74
CA THR A 189 -13.26 -1.41 -0.60
C THR A 189 -13.48 -2.22 0.68
N ASP A 190 -14.31 -3.26 0.61
CA ASP A 190 -14.55 -4.19 1.71
C ASP A 190 -13.27 -4.91 2.12
N LEU A 191 -12.47 -5.37 1.16
CA LEU A 191 -11.18 -6.01 1.41
C LEU A 191 -10.23 -5.07 2.16
N ILE A 192 -10.05 -3.83 1.69
CA ILE A 192 -9.18 -2.85 2.36
C ILE A 192 -9.68 -2.55 3.78
N SER A 193 -10.99 -2.39 3.95
CA SER A 193 -11.59 -2.17 5.26
C SER A 193 -11.34 -3.34 6.22
N ASP A 194 -11.46 -4.58 5.73
CA ASP A 194 -11.15 -5.78 6.51
C ASP A 194 -9.66 -5.88 6.86
N LEU A 195 -8.76 -5.57 5.91
CA LEU A 195 -7.32 -5.54 6.15
C LEU A 195 -6.92 -4.50 7.20
N GLY A 196 -7.63 -3.37 7.27
CA GLY A 196 -7.42 -2.33 8.27
C GLY A 196 -7.66 -2.77 9.73
N ARG A 197 -8.30 -3.94 9.97
CA ARG A 197 -8.49 -4.49 11.32
C ARG A 197 -7.21 -5.12 11.89
N ASP A 198 -6.37 -5.68 11.01
CA ASP A 198 -5.18 -6.44 11.41
C ASP A 198 -3.87 -5.75 11.02
N HIS A 199 -3.94 -4.82 10.08
CA HIS A 199 -2.78 -4.11 9.53
C HIS A 199 -2.93 -2.61 9.66
N THR A 200 -1.82 -1.91 9.71
CA THR A 200 -1.80 -0.48 9.40
C THR A 200 -1.80 -0.35 7.89
N VAL A 201 -2.71 0.44 7.34
CA VAL A 201 -2.81 0.66 5.88
C VAL A 201 -2.49 2.11 5.56
N LEU A 202 -1.55 2.33 4.65
CA LEU A 202 -1.31 3.62 4.02
C LEU A 202 -1.77 3.53 2.56
N LEU A 203 -2.78 4.30 2.22
CA LEU A 203 -3.49 4.23 0.96
C LEU A 203 -3.28 5.52 0.15
N ILE A 204 -2.96 5.42 -1.14
CA ILE A 204 -3.23 6.50 -2.10
C ILE A 204 -4.51 6.15 -2.83
N GLU A 205 -5.45 7.07 -2.87
CA GLU A 205 -6.69 6.96 -3.62
C GLU A 205 -7.17 8.32 -4.10
N HIS A 206 -7.89 8.30 -5.22
CA HIS A 206 -8.53 9.49 -5.78
C HIS A 206 -10.06 9.40 -5.76
N ASN A 207 -10.63 8.22 -5.50
CA ASN A 207 -12.07 8.04 -5.33
C ASN A 207 -12.51 8.50 -3.94
N MET A 208 -13.09 9.70 -3.87
CA MET A 208 -13.49 10.31 -2.60
C MET A 208 -14.53 9.50 -1.83
N SER A 209 -15.41 8.74 -2.51
CA SER A 209 -16.41 7.90 -1.84
C SER A 209 -15.73 6.80 -1.03
N ILE A 210 -14.71 6.14 -1.60
CA ILE A 210 -13.91 5.12 -0.92
C ILE A 210 -13.15 5.76 0.24
N VAL A 211 -12.41 6.83 -0.04
CA VAL A 211 -11.60 7.54 0.95
C VAL A 211 -12.42 7.91 2.18
N MET A 212 -13.61 8.50 1.97
CA MET A 212 -14.48 8.94 3.06
C MET A 212 -15.10 7.78 3.84
N SER A 213 -15.27 6.61 3.21
CA SER A 213 -15.93 5.46 3.85
C SER A 213 -15.01 4.62 4.74
N ILE A 214 -13.71 4.50 4.38
CA ILE A 214 -12.81 3.56 5.07
C ILE A 214 -11.69 4.23 5.88
N SER A 215 -11.37 5.51 5.61
CA SER A 215 -10.21 6.16 6.23
C SER A 215 -10.53 6.64 7.65
N GLN A 216 -9.61 6.41 8.60
CA GLN A 216 -9.63 7.06 9.91
C GLN A 216 -8.89 8.40 9.89
N ARG A 217 -7.93 8.55 8.98
CA ARG A 217 -7.14 9.77 8.80
C ARG A 217 -6.88 10.01 7.33
N ILE A 218 -6.93 11.27 6.92
CA ILE A 218 -6.67 11.69 5.55
C ILE A 218 -5.61 12.79 5.57
N THR A 219 -4.58 12.63 4.73
CA THR A 219 -3.61 13.67 4.41
C THR A 219 -3.87 14.16 3.00
N VAL A 220 -4.10 15.44 2.83
CA VAL A 220 -4.25 16.09 1.52
C VAL A 220 -2.93 16.71 1.14
N MET A 221 -2.38 16.31 -0.02
CA MET A 221 -1.16 16.88 -0.59
C MET A 221 -1.49 17.85 -1.73
N SER A 222 -0.69 18.89 -1.84
CA SER A 222 -0.69 19.84 -2.97
C SER A 222 0.73 20.38 -3.17
N HIS A 223 1.19 20.45 -4.40
CA HIS A 223 2.53 20.98 -4.77
C HIS A 223 3.69 20.41 -3.92
N GLY A 224 3.66 19.09 -3.65
CA GLY A 224 4.70 18.40 -2.89
C GLY A 224 4.64 18.60 -1.38
N GLN A 225 3.65 19.28 -0.84
CA GLN A 225 3.49 19.58 0.59
C GLN A 225 2.18 19.03 1.15
N ILE A 226 2.09 18.89 2.46
CA ILE A 226 0.82 18.61 3.15
C ILE A 226 0.03 19.91 3.24
N LEU A 227 -1.15 19.93 2.63
CA LEU A 227 -2.09 21.04 2.70
C LEU A 227 -2.95 20.99 3.97
N VAL A 228 -3.49 19.80 4.25
CA VAL A 228 -4.40 19.54 5.38
C VAL A 228 -4.22 18.09 5.81
N GLU A 229 -4.35 17.82 7.11
CA GLU A 229 -4.47 16.49 7.66
C GLU A 229 -5.58 16.47 8.72
N GLY A 230 -6.49 15.48 8.64
CA GLY A 230 -7.62 15.40 9.54
C GLY A 230 -8.44 14.13 9.42
N THR A 231 -9.56 14.09 10.12
CA THR A 231 -10.59 13.07 9.90
C THR A 231 -11.31 13.31 8.57
N PRO A 232 -12.02 12.32 8.02
CA PRO A 232 -12.82 12.51 6.80
C PRO A 232 -13.74 13.72 6.87
N GLU A 233 -14.38 13.94 8.01
CA GLU A 233 -15.29 15.09 8.23
C GLU A 233 -14.54 16.43 8.19
N GLN A 234 -13.38 16.52 8.86
CA GLN A 234 -12.55 17.72 8.86
C GLN A 234 -12.06 18.06 7.44
N VAL A 235 -11.57 17.06 6.70
CA VAL A 235 -11.07 17.24 5.33
C VAL A 235 -12.19 17.66 4.38
N ARG A 236 -13.39 17.06 4.50
CA ARG A 236 -14.56 17.42 3.69
C ARG A 236 -14.96 18.89 3.82
N ASN A 237 -14.84 19.43 5.03
CA ASN A 237 -15.31 20.79 5.35
C ASN A 237 -14.20 21.86 5.19
N ASP A 238 -12.97 21.48 4.84
CA ASP A 238 -11.85 22.42 4.68
C ASP A 238 -11.92 23.12 3.31
N GLU A 239 -12.01 24.44 3.31
CA GLU A 239 -12.07 25.26 2.08
C GLU A 239 -10.82 25.14 1.21
N ARG A 240 -9.63 24.96 1.83
CA ARG A 240 -8.37 24.78 1.09
C ARG A 240 -8.40 23.52 0.25
N VAL A 241 -9.02 22.45 0.77
CA VAL A 241 -9.20 21.19 0.03
C VAL A 241 -10.12 21.41 -1.17
N ARG A 242 -11.26 22.08 -0.97
CA ARG A 242 -12.18 22.41 -2.07
C ARG A 242 -11.50 23.21 -3.16
N THR A 243 -10.72 24.24 -2.78
CA THR A 243 -10.00 25.07 -3.74
C THR A 243 -8.94 24.27 -4.52
N ALA A 244 -8.19 23.38 -3.84
CA ALA A 244 -7.16 22.56 -4.48
C ALA A 244 -7.74 21.59 -5.53
N TYR A 245 -8.96 21.08 -5.33
CA TYR A 245 -9.64 20.20 -6.29
C TYR A 245 -10.45 20.93 -7.35
N LEU A 246 -10.98 22.13 -7.06
CA LEU A 246 -11.74 22.95 -8.02
C LEU A 246 -10.84 23.77 -8.93
N GLY A 247 -9.64 24.12 -8.48
CA GLY A 247 -8.65 24.88 -9.27
C GLY A 247 -8.08 24.12 -10.48
N GLU A 248 -8.28 22.81 -10.57
CA GLU A 248 -7.90 21.99 -11.75
C GLU A 248 -9.00 21.91 -12.82
N ALA A 249 -10.21 22.43 -12.54
CA ALA A 249 -11.35 22.39 -13.47
C ALA A 249 -11.51 23.67 -14.30
N ALA A 250 -10.49 24.55 -14.31
CA ALA A 250 -10.50 25.80 -15.07
C ALA A 250 -9.47 25.79 -16.20
#